data_58bfe06417f0ca31808ad5875cacb23b
#
_entry.id   58bfe06417f0ca31808ad5875cacb23b
#
_cell.length_a   1.000
_cell.length_b   1.000
_cell.length_c   1.000
_cell.angle_alpha   90.00
_cell.angle_beta   90.00
_cell.angle_gamma   90.00
#
_symmetry.space_group_name_H-M   'P 1'
#
loop_
_entity.id
_entity.type
_entity.pdbx_description
1 polymer ?
#
loop_
_entity_poly.entity_id
_entity_poly.type
_entity_poly.pdbx_seq_one_letter_code
_entity_poly.pdbx_strand_id
1 'polypeptide(L)' 'MVGDSLSSDITGGINAGIETVWLNRFGEKNESEIQPNYEISDISELPGLIENI' A
#
# COMPACT_ATOMS: atom_id res chain seq x y z
N MET A 1 7.63 1.03 0.00
CA MET A 1 7.09 0.17 1.09
C MET A 1 5.85 -0.56 0.62
N VAL A 2 5.86 -1.86 0.69
CA VAL A 2 4.71 -2.70 0.37
C VAL A 2 4.28 -3.44 1.64
N GLY A 3 3.01 -3.36 1.99
CA GLY A 3 2.52 -4.03 3.18
C GLY A 3 1.03 -4.26 3.14
N ASP A 4 0.56 -5.21 3.93
CA ASP A 4 -0.86 -5.57 4.00
C ASP A 4 -1.59 -4.91 5.17
N SER A 5 -0.87 -4.22 6.04
CA SER A 5 -1.45 -3.55 7.20
C SER A 5 -1.39 -2.04 7.07
N LEU A 6 -2.55 -1.40 6.97
CA LEU A 6 -2.63 0.06 6.92
C LEU A 6 -2.10 0.70 8.20
N SER A 7 -2.45 0.13 9.35
CA SER A 7 -2.13 0.74 10.63
C SER A 7 -0.66 0.63 11.02
N SER A 8 0.05 -0.40 10.55
CA SER A 8 1.46 -0.57 10.88
C SER A 8 2.38 -0.34 9.69
N ASP A 9 2.19 -1.11 8.61
CA ASP A 9 3.10 -1.03 7.46
C ASP A 9 3.00 0.29 6.69
N ILE A 10 1.79 0.66 6.32
CA ILE A 10 1.58 1.86 5.51
C ILE A 10 1.83 3.12 6.33
N THR A 11 1.36 3.16 7.57
CA THR A 11 1.63 4.29 8.45
C THR A 11 3.13 4.47 8.69
N GLY A 12 3.85 3.35 8.88
CA GLY A 12 5.30 3.41 9.04
C GLY A 12 5.99 3.98 7.82
N GLY A 13 5.56 3.58 6.62
CA GLY A 13 6.12 4.10 5.38
C GLY A 13 5.83 5.58 5.21
N ILE A 14 4.61 6.02 5.49
CA ILE A 14 4.22 7.42 5.39
C ILE A 14 5.06 8.28 6.36
N ASN A 15 5.20 7.83 7.60
CA ASN A 15 5.97 8.55 8.61
C ASN A 15 7.46 8.63 8.24
N ALA A 16 7.96 7.65 7.50
CA ALA A 16 9.35 7.65 7.03
C ALA A 16 9.52 8.48 5.75
N GLY A 17 8.45 9.00 5.17
CA GLY A 17 8.49 9.80 3.96
C GLY A 17 8.77 9.00 2.68
N ILE A 18 8.47 7.71 2.69
CA ILE A 18 8.66 6.85 1.53
C ILE A 18 7.32 6.49 0.89
N GLU A 19 7.36 6.15 -0.41
CA GLU A 19 6.15 5.73 -1.10
C GLU A 19 5.63 4.41 -0.54
N THR A 20 4.30 4.29 -0.46
CA THR A 20 3.64 3.15 0.13
C THR A 20 2.71 2.47 -0.87
N VAL A 21 2.69 1.13 -0.83
CA VAL A 21 1.78 0.31 -1.63
C VAL A 21 1.02 -0.58 -0.66
N TRP A 22 -0.29 -0.42 -0.63
CA TRP A 22 -1.14 -1.23 0.24
C TRP A 22 -1.61 -2.48 -0.51
N LEU A 23 -1.19 -3.64 0.00
CA LEU A 23 -1.64 -4.92 -0.54
C LEU A 23 -2.99 -5.28 0.09
N ASN A 24 -4.06 -4.94 -0.60
CA ASN A 24 -5.42 -5.18 -0.13
C ASN A 24 -5.97 -6.47 -0.74
N ARG A 25 -5.56 -7.60 -0.16
CA ARG A 25 -5.85 -8.92 -0.70
C ARG A 25 -7.33 -9.31 -0.63
N PHE A 26 -8.07 -8.72 0.30
CA PHE A 26 -9.45 -9.10 0.56
C PHE A 26 -10.45 -8.04 0.09
N GLY A 27 -9.99 -7.02 -0.61
CA GLY A 27 -10.87 -5.96 -1.09
C GLY A 27 -11.51 -5.16 0.03
N GLU A 28 -10.81 -5.00 1.13
CA GLU A 28 -11.33 -4.25 2.28
C GLU A 28 -11.43 -2.76 1.96
N LYS A 29 -12.44 -2.14 2.54
CA LYS A 29 -12.63 -0.70 2.39
C LYS A 29 -11.70 0.03 3.38
N ASN A 30 -10.99 1.04 2.87
CA ASN A 30 -10.15 1.87 3.73
C ASN A 30 -11.01 2.92 4.43
N GLU A 31 -11.36 2.65 5.67
CA GLU A 31 -12.17 3.57 6.50
C GLU A 31 -11.31 4.44 7.40
N SER A 32 -9.98 4.34 7.29
CA SER A 32 -9.04 5.10 8.10
C SER A 32 -8.65 6.40 7.38
N GLU A 33 -7.91 7.27 8.08
CA GLU A 33 -7.33 8.48 7.50
C GLU A 33 -6.02 8.19 6.77
N ILE A 34 -5.56 6.96 6.83
CA ILE A 34 -4.30 6.54 6.22
C ILE A 34 -4.50 6.42 4.71
N GLN A 35 -3.68 7.14 3.94
CA GLN A 35 -3.78 7.17 2.48
C GLN A 35 -2.50 6.61 1.86
N PRO A 36 -2.49 5.35 1.44
CA PRO A 36 -1.33 4.81 0.72
C PRO A 36 -1.20 5.49 -0.64
N ASN A 37 0.02 5.54 -1.16
CA ASN A 37 0.26 6.10 -2.50
C ASN A 37 -0.40 5.22 -3.57
N TYR A 38 -0.38 3.91 -3.36
CA TYR A 38 -0.95 2.94 -4.30
C TYR A 38 -1.67 1.84 -3.54
N GLU A 39 -2.62 1.20 -4.21
CA GLU A 39 -3.33 0.05 -3.67
C GLU A 39 -3.36 -1.05 -4.73
N ILE A 40 -3.00 -2.27 -4.35
CA ILE A 40 -3.08 -3.44 -5.22
C ILE A 40 -3.84 -4.55 -4.49
N SER A 41 -4.48 -5.44 -5.24
CA SER A 41 -5.23 -6.55 -4.67
C SER A 41 -4.44 -7.86 -4.66
N ASP A 42 -3.38 -7.94 -5.46
CA ASP A 42 -2.54 -9.13 -5.54
C ASP A 42 -1.09 -8.70 -5.77
N ILE A 43 -0.17 -9.42 -5.14
CA ILE A 43 1.27 -9.11 -5.24
C ILE A 43 1.77 -9.20 -6.70
N SER A 44 1.09 -9.96 -7.53
CA SER A 44 1.44 -10.08 -8.96
C SER A 44 1.27 -8.78 -9.73
N GLU A 45 0.54 -7.81 -9.18
CA GLU A 45 0.38 -6.49 -9.79
C GLU A 45 1.59 -5.59 -9.57
N LEU A 46 2.45 -5.96 -8.62
CA LEU A 46 3.57 -5.12 -8.21
C LEU A 46 4.59 -4.86 -9.30
N PRO A 47 5.00 -5.83 -10.12
CA PRO A 47 5.97 -5.56 -11.20
C PRO A 47 5.52 -4.46 -12.16
N GLY A 48 4.26 -4.50 -12.59
CA GLY A 48 3.71 -3.48 -13.48
C GLY A 48 3.66 -2.12 -12.82
N LEU A 49 3.32 -2.08 -11.53
CA LEU A 49 3.27 -0.84 -10.76
C LEU A 49 4.66 -0.22 -10.64
N ILE A 50 5.66 -1.02 -10.33
CA ILE A 50 7.04 -0.56 -10.18
C ILE A 50 7.58 0.01 -11.50
N GLU A 51 7.24 -0.58 -12.63
CA GLU A 51 7.65 -0.09 -13.93
C GLU A 51 7.11 1.31 -14.25
N ASN A 52 6.00 1.67 -13.64
CA ASN A 52 5.36 2.96 -13.87
C ASN A 52 5.71 4.02 -12.82
N ILE A 53 6.43 3.63 -11.80
CA ILE A 53 6.94 4.53 -10.78
C ILE A 53 8.36 4.98 -11.17
#